data_4902ba59ac08dd17eda471a59421bff8
#
_entry.id   4902ba59ac08dd17eda471a59421bff8
#
_cell.length_a   1.000
_cell.length_b   1.000
_cell.length_c   1.000
_cell.angle_alpha   90.00
_cell.angle_beta   90.00
_cell.angle_gamma   90.00
#
_symmetry.space_group_name_H-M   'P 1'
#
loop_
_entity.id
_entity.type
_entity.pdbx_description
1 polymer ?
#
loop_
_entity_poly.entity_id
_entity_poly.type
_entity_poly.pdbx_seq_one_letter_code
_entity_poly.pdbx_strand_id
1 'polypeptide(L)'
;MTMDLSDVPAPSKDELQLAYRVAVRSRALEERIINLVRSGEVKFAIWGAGEEIHGTATALAFSKFVDSDTFGIVPHYRSGALCSMWCELNEYKGFSDAVFRQQLS
;
A
#
# COMPACT_ATOMS: atom_id res chain seq x y z
N MET A 1 12.84 -8.05 22.83
CA MET A 1 13.99 -7.77 21.95
C MET A 1 13.95 -6.28 21.61
N THR A 2 14.97 -5.56 22.03
CA THR A 2 15.06 -4.14 21.71
C THR A 2 15.77 -3.99 20.35
N MET A 3 15.07 -3.39 19.39
CA MET A 3 15.67 -3.09 18.08
C MET A 3 16.32 -1.70 18.19
N ASP A 4 17.62 -1.64 17.87
CA ASP A 4 18.30 -0.36 17.73
C ASP A 4 17.94 0.22 16.36
N LEU A 5 17.42 1.45 16.34
CA LEU A 5 17.05 2.14 15.12
C LEU A 5 18.22 2.34 14.17
N SER A 6 19.44 2.38 14.68
CA SER A 6 20.64 2.48 13.85
C SER A 6 20.90 1.23 13.00
N ASP A 7 20.33 0.07 13.41
CA ASP A 7 20.45 -1.19 12.67
C ASP A 7 19.43 -1.32 11.54
N VAL A 8 18.46 -0.42 11.45
CA VAL A 8 17.48 -0.42 10.37
C VAL A 8 18.14 0.16 9.12
N PRO A 9 18.20 -0.61 8.01
CA PRO A 9 18.78 -0.07 6.79
C PRO A 9 17.98 1.11 6.26
N ALA A 10 18.68 2.17 5.88
CA ALA A 10 18.03 3.30 5.23
C ALA A 10 17.44 2.84 3.89
N PRO A 11 16.28 3.35 3.49
CA PRO A 11 15.71 3.01 2.20
C PRO A 11 16.58 3.57 1.07
N SER A 12 16.68 2.80 -0.02
CA SER A 12 17.36 3.26 -1.23
C SER A 12 16.52 4.29 -1.96
N LYS A 13 17.15 5.01 -2.89
CA LYS A 13 16.44 5.97 -3.75
C LYS A 13 15.31 5.28 -4.52
N ASP A 14 15.58 4.09 -5.07
CA ASP A 14 14.57 3.34 -5.84
C ASP A 14 13.40 2.91 -4.95
N GLU A 15 13.68 2.50 -3.72
CA GLU A 15 12.64 2.15 -2.76
C GLU A 15 11.78 3.34 -2.38
N LEU A 16 12.40 4.52 -2.19
CA LEU A 16 11.67 5.75 -1.89
C LEU A 16 10.80 6.18 -3.08
N GLN A 17 11.31 6.06 -4.30
CA GLN A 17 10.53 6.36 -5.50
C GLN A 17 9.35 5.41 -5.66
N LEU A 18 9.56 4.12 -5.40
CA LEU A 18 8.48 3.14 -5.42
C LEU A 18 7.41 3.46 -4.37
N ALA A 19 7.82 3.76 -3.15
CA ALA A 19 6.89 4.11 -2.07
C ALA A 19 6.07 5.34 -2.42
N TYR A 20 6.70 6.36 -2.98
CA TYR A 20 6.02 7.58 -3.42
C TYR A 20 5.00 7.28 -4.53
N ARG A 21 5.40 6.50 -5.53
CA ARG A 21 4.52 6.14 -6.64
C ARG A 21 3.30 5.36 -6.15
N VAL A 22 3.50 4.38 -5.28
CA VAL A 22 2.42 3.59 -4.71
C VAL A 22 1.49 4.48 -3.87
N ALA A 23 2.05 5.38 -3.06
CA ALA A 23 1.26 6.29 -2.25
C ALA A 23 0.39 7.21 -3.11
N VAL A 24 0.95 7.76 -4.19
CA VAL A 24 0.22 8.63 -5.12
C VAL A 24 -0.90 7.85 -5.82
N ARG A 25 -0.62 6.63 -6.27
CA ARG A 25 -1.64 5.78 -6.89
C ARG A 25 -2.77 5.46 -5.92
N SER A 26 -2.43 5.15 -4.68
CA SER A 26 -3.44 4.86 -3.65
C SER A 26 -4.32 6.07 -3.37
N ARG A 27 -3.74 7.27 -3.26
CA ARG A 27 -4.51 8.49 -3.06
C ARG A 27 -5.39 8.80 -4.28
N ALA A 28 -4.87 8.63 -5.49
CA ALA A 28 -5.64 8.85 -6.71
C ALA A 28 -6.85 7.90 -6.77
N LEU A 29 -6.66 6.63 -6.40
CA LEU A 29 -7.73 5.66 -6.35
C LEU A 29 -8.81 6.07 -5.32
N GLU A 30 -8.38 6.47 -4.13
CA GLU A 30 -9.31 6.92 -3.07
C GLU A 30 -10.12 8.13 -3.52
N GLU A 31 -9.49 9.10 -4.17
CA GLU A 31 -10.19 10.28 -4.68
C GLU A 31 -11.18 9.91 -5.78
N ARG A 32 -10.82 8.95 -6.63
CA ARG A 32 -11.73 8.45 -7.66
C ARG A 32 -12.95 7.78 -7.03
N ILE A 33 -12.73 6.95 -5.99
CA ILE A 33 -13.82 6.29 -5.28
C ILE A 33 -14.74 7.32 -4.63
N ILE A 34 -14.18 8.34 -3.99
CA ILE A 34 -14.96 9.41 -3.36
C ILE A 34 -15.85 10.09 -4.41
N ASN A 35 -15.32 10.39 -5.58
CA ASN A 35 -16.08 11.02 -6.65
C ASN A 35 -17.19 10.11 -7.18
N LEU A 36 -16.93 8.81 -7.27
CA LEU A 36 -17.94 7.85 -7.69
C LEU A 36 -19.08 7.72 -6.67
N VAL A 37 -18.76 7.81 -5.38
CA VAL A 37 -19.78 7.83 -4.33
C VAL A 37 -20.63 9.10 -4.43
N ARG A 38 -19.98 10.26 -4.63
CA ARG A 38 -20.69 11.54 -4.76
C ARG A 38 -21.60 11.58 -5.96
N SER A 39 -21.22 10.93 -7.07
CA SER A 39 -22.04 10.88 -8.28
C SER A 39 -23.14 9.83 -8.22
N GLY A 40 -23.13 8.96 -7.21
CA GLY A 40 -24.13 7.91 -7.04
C GLY A 40 -23.82 6.62 -7.80
N GLU A 41 -22.71 6.55 -8.51
CA GLU A 41 -22.31 5.34 -9.23
C GLU A 41 -21.88 4.23 -8.27
N VAL A 42 -21.29 4.60 -7.14
CA VAL A 42 -20.96 3.70 -6.05
C VAL A 42 -21.81 4.07 -4.85
N LYS A 43 -22.59 3.12 -4.33
CA LYS A 43 -23.54 3.40 -3.26
C LYS A 43 -22.90 3.55 -1.90
N PHE A 44 -21.81 2.83 -1.66
CA PHE A 44 -21.12 2.86 -0.37
C PHE A 44 -19.65 2.55 -0.56
N ALA A 45 -18.79 3.30 0.11
CA ALA A 45 -17.37 3.02 0.18
C ALA A 45 -16.78 3.57 1.47
N ILE A 46 -15.77 2.89 1.99
CA ILE A 46 -14.94 3.35 3.09
C ILE A 46 -13.53 3.47 2.55
N TRP A 47 -12.85 4.55 2.85
CA TRP A 47 -11.54 4.83 2.30
C TRP A 47 -10.52 5.13 3.39
N GLY A 48 -9.24 4.98 3.02
CA GLY A 48 -8.12 5.16 3.93
C GLY A 48 -7.23 6.34 3.58
N ALA A 49 -7.79 7.37 2.97
CA ALA A 49 -7.02 8.56 2.61
C ALA A 49 -6.31 9.13 3.84
N GLY A 50 -5.03 9.45 3.68
CA GLY A 50 -4.18 9.91 4.78
C GLY A 50 -3.24 8.85 5.32
N GLU A 51 -3.46 7.58 4.97
CA GLU A 51 -2.62 6.47 5.45
C GLU A 51 -1.64 5.94 4.41
N GLU A 52 -1.50 6.61 3.27
CA GLU A 52 -0.68 6.12 2.16
C GLU A 52 0.80 6.03 2.52
N ILE A 53 1.35 7.04 3.17
CA ILE A 53 2.76 7.05 3.55
C ILE A 53 3.02 6.04 4.66
N HIS A 54 2.15 5.97 5.65
CA HIS A 54 2.26 4.98 6.71
C HIS A 54 2.21 3.55 6.14
N GLY A 55 1.29 3.29 5.22
CA GLY A 55 1.14 1.98 4.61
C GLY A 55 2.37 1.57 3.80
N THR A 56 2.84 2.44 2.92
CA THR A 56 4.02 2.12 2.10
C THR A 56 5.28 1.97 2.95
N ALA A 57 5.45 2.82 3.95
CA ALA A 57 6.61 2.74 4.85
C ALA A 57 6.59 1.46 5.68
N THR A 58 5.42 1.07 6.18
CA THR A 58 5.26 -0.16 6.95
C THR A 58 5.60 -1.38 6.11
N ALA A 59 5.08 -1.47 4.88
CA ALA A 59 5.38 -2.57 3.97
C ALA A 59 6.86 -2.64 3.66
N LEU A 60 7.48 -1.50 3.37
CA LEU A 60 8.92 -1.44 3.10
C LEU A 60 9.74 -1.92 4.29
N ALA A 61 9.42 -1.45 5.49
CA ALA A 61 10.13 -1.83 6.71
C ALA A 61 10.02 -3.35 6.94
N PHE A 62 8.81 -3.91 6.86
CA PHE A 62 8.63 -5.34 7.07
C PHE A 62 9.32 -6.17 6.00
N SER A 63 9.40 -5.71 4.76
CA SER A 63 10.10 -6.44 3.70
C SER A 63 11.57 -6.68 3.99
N LYS A 64 12.17 -5.87 4.87
CA LYS A 64 13.57 -5.99 5.27
C LYS A 64 13.81 -7.05 6.34
N PHE A 65 12.76 -7.47 7.05
CA PHE A 65 12.90 -8.30 8.25
C PHE A 65 12.18 -9.64 8.16
N VAL A 66 11.29 -9.83 7.19
CA VAL A 66 10.48 -11.03 7.11
C VAL A 66 10.59 -11.68 5.75
N ASP A 67 10.43 -13.01 5.74
CA ASP A 67 10.38 -13.80 4.52
C ASP A 67 8.95 -13.74 3.97
N SER A 68 8.80 -13.30 2.73
CA SER A 68 7.48 -13.17 2.09
C SER A 68 6.76 -14.51 1.94
N ASP A 69 7.51 -15.63 1.91
CA ASP A 69 6.91 -16.96 1.76
C ASP A 69 6.26 -17.44 3.06
N THR A 70 6.71 -16.93 4.20
CA THR A 70 6.24 -17.38 5.52
C THR A 70 5.45 -16.30 6.27
N PHE A 71 5.45 -15.08 5.77
CA PHE A 71 4.80 -13.95 6.43
C PHE A 71 3.45 -13.65 5.77
N GLY A 72 2.41 -13.49 6.59
CA GLY A 72 1.10 -13.13 6.13
C GLY A 72 0.66 -11.78 6.69
N ILE A 73 -0.15 -11.07 5.92
CA ILE A 73 -0.75 -9.79 6.32
C ILE A 73 -2.25 -9.99 6.41
N VAL A 74 -2.85 -9.55 7.53
CA VAL A 74 -4.31 -9.50 7.67
C VAL A 74 -4.73 -8.05 7.52
N PRO A 75 -5.14 -7.64 6.30
CA PRO A 75 -5.45 -6.25 6.03
C PRO A 75 -6.87 -5.88 6.46
N HIS A 76 -7.10 -4.58 6.60
CA HIS A 76 -8.42 -4.01 6.74
C HIS A 76 -8.67 -2.99 5.62
N TYR A 77 -9.80 -2.30 5.64
CA TYR A 77 -10.20 -1.41 4.55
C TYR A 77 -9.24 -0.23 4.30
N ARG A 78 -8.42 0.14 5.29
CA ARG A 78 -7.42 1.21 5.13
C ARG A 78 -6.05 0.72 4.69
N SER A 79 -5.90 -0.57 4.45
CA SER A 79 -4.60 -1.19 4.16
C SER A 79 -4.24 -1.24 2.68
N GLY A 80 -4.96 -0.51 1.81
CA GLY A 80 -4.74 -0.56 0.37
C GLY A 80 -3.30 -0.22 -0.03
N ALA A 81 -2.75 0.87 0.50
CA ALA A 81 -1.39 1.28 0.18
C ALA A 81 -0.36 0.28 0.68
N LEU A 82 -0.57 -0.27 1.89
CA LEU A 82 0.31 -1.30 2.45
C LEU A 82 0.32 -2.55 1.58
N CYS A 83 -0.84 -3.04 1.19
CA CYS A 83 -0.97 -4.23 0.35
C CYS A 83 -0.36 -4.02 -1.03
N SER A 84 -0.60 -2.86 -1.64
CA SER A 84 -0.04 -2.54 -2.95
C SER A 84 1.49 -2.46 -2.90
N MET A 85 2.03 -1.82 -1.87
CA MET A 85 3.48 -1.72 -1.71
C MET A 85 4.10 -3.09 -1.45
N TRP A 86 3.46 -3.92 -0.63
CA TRP A 86 3.92 -5.28 -0.38
C TRP A 86 3.98 -6.09 -1.66
N CYS A 87 2.95 -6.02 -2.50
CA CYS A 87 2.91 -6.72 -3.79
C CYS A 87 4.03 -6.25 -4.71
N GLU A 88 4.27 -4.94 -4.79
CA GLU A 88 5.34 -4.38 -5.63
C GLU A 88 6.72 -4.84 -5.14
N LEU A 89 6.95 -4.83 -3.83
CA LEU A 89 8.23 -5.25 -3.26
C LEU A 89 8.52 -6.73 -3.48
N ASN A 90 7.49 -7.55 -3.61
CA ASN A 90 7.60 -8.99 -3.82
C ASN A 90 7.33 -9.41 -5.27
N GLU A 91 7.48 -8.47 -6.21
CA GLU A 91 7.37 -8.73 -7.65
C GLU A 91 5.99 -9.18 -8.13
N TYR A 92 4.94 -8.81 -7.40
CA TYR A 92 3.55 -9.10 -7.80
C TYR A 92 2.91 -7.90 -8.51
N LYS A 93 3.64 -7.27 -9.41
CA LYS A 93 3.18 -6.03 -10.07
C LYS A 93 1.83 -6.17 -10.76
N GLY A 94 1.65 -7.27 -11.48
CA GLY A 94 0.37 -7.53 -12.14
C GLY A 94 -0.77 -7.72 -11.15
N PHE A 95 -0.49 -8.33 -10.01
CA PHE A 95 -1.46 -8.51 -8.95
C PHE A 95 -1.84 -7.17 -8.31
N SER A 96 -0.86 -6.29 -8.09
CA SER A 96 -1.12 -4.95 -7.56
C SER A 96 -2.07 -4.17 -8.45
N ASP A 97 -1.84 -4.20 -9.77
CA ASP A 97 -2.73 -3.54 -10.73
C ASP A 97 -4.13 -4.16 -10.72
N ALA A 98 -4.23 -5.46 -10.61
CA ALA A 98 -5.53 -6.15 -10.50
C ALA A 98 -6.29 -5.73 -9.25
N VAL A 99 -5.60 -5.61 -8.11
CA VAL A 99 -6.21 -5.15 -6.86
C VAL A 99 -6.77 -3.73 -7.02
N PHE A 100 -6.01 -2.82 -7.62
CA PHE A 100 -6.48 -1.47 -7.86
C PHE A 100 -7.73 -1.46 -8.76
N ARG A 101 -7.72 -2.26 -9.83
CA ARG A 101 -8.87 -2.34 -10.74
C ARG A 101 -10.09 -2.94 -10.05
N GLN A 102 -9.88 -3.95 -9.22
CA GLN A 102 -10.98 -4.60 -8.49
C GLN A 102 -11.66 -3.62 -7.54
N GLN A 103 -10.89 -2.76 -6.88
CA GLN A 103 -11.47 -1.75 -5.97
C GLN A 103 -12.34 -0.73 -6.70
N LEU A 104 -12.10 -0.52 -7.99
CA LEU A 104 -12.87 0.41 -8.81
C LEU A 104 -14.15 -0.22 -9.40
N SER A 105 -14.24 -1.53 -9.42
CA SER A 105 -15.41 -2.23 -9.93
C SER A 105 -16.46 -2.43 -8.85
#